data_e39a4d72d9e9ce4d76ae367258dc38ea
#
_entry.id   e39a4d72d9e9ce4d76ae367258dc38ea
#
_cell.length_a   1.000
_cell.length_b   1.000
_cell.length_c   1.000
_cell.angle_alpha   90.00
_cell.angle_beta   90.00
_cell.angle_gamma   90.00
#
_symmetry.space_group_name_H-M   'P 1'
#
loop_
_entity.id
_entity.type
_entity.pdbx_description
1 polymer ?
#
loop_
_entity_poly.entity_id
_entity_poly.type
_entity_poly.pdbx_seq_one_letter_code
_entity_poly.pdbx_strand_id
1 'polypeptide(L)'
;MQQDHKPQQATQTMSGRFVDPVLERRFVLGERQTRVVHMRLFAGFLAAMLIGYALVNPLYFSRGDEQRFTLLLLPALFILAGYAAATAWHGYGSRPLIDFASLLSVAFLIMAENAMLFDEMQRAQAQLHASIAINGLIVMAFAAIAFAGQMRWFGAWLGCHAAVYFGLLVLAEADLVPFIYATLAYGTSGAVMLLLNWSVGQAHRQSFVLSDALEAERAKTEELLFNVLPPAVAARLKAGQVVADSYPDVSVVFIDICGFSDLTRRISPGHLVELLNGFFLLADRCAAETGVEKVKTIGDAYLAISGGNAPASNSADAAIRFGEAVIAGLEDLRRRTGIDLHIRVGIHTGPVVGGVIGETRMAYDYWGETMNIASRIEGAAHPDGIAVSETTWLRGRGDRHFDLPQTLTLKGVGEMPVYRLAVCWKRSSRAPENVDAVR
;
A
#
# COMPACT_ATOMS: atom_id res chain seq x y z
N MET A 1 7.19 -16.06 -17.77
CA MET A 1 8.49 -16.10 -17.09
C MET A 1 8.32 -15.35 -15.77
N GLN A 2 7.82 -16.04 -14.76
CA GLN A 2 7.69 -15.51 -13.39
C GLN A 2 9.09 -15.46 -12.79
N GLN A 3 9.62 -14.25 -12.62
CA GLN A 3 10.75 -14.06 -11.72
C GLN A 3 10.20 -14.23 -10.29
N ASP A 4 10.57 -15.34 -9.68
CA ASP A 4 10.44 -15.56 -8.24
C ASP A 4 11.10 -14.36 -7.52
N HIS A 5 10.30 -13.39 -7.10
CA HIS A 5 10.70 -12.41 -6.12
C HIS A 5 10.76 -13.14 -4.76
N LYS A 6 11.81 -13.95 -4.56
CA LYS A 6 12.26 -14.23 -3.20
C LYS A 6 12.48 -12.88 -2.54
N PRO A 7 11.90 -12.61 -1.33
CA PRO A 7 12.21 -11.40 -0.59
C PRO A 7 13.74 -11.36 -0.50
N GLN A 8 14.35 -10.34 -1.13
CA GLN A 8 15.78 -10.10 -0.99
C GLN A 8 16.02 -10.04 0.51
N GLN A 9 16.68 -11.07 1.04
CA GLN A 9 17.13 -11.03 2.42
C GLN A 9 17.91 -9.74 2.55
N ALA A 10 17.36 -8.78 3.30
CA ALA A 10 17.96 -7.47 3.46
C ALA A 10 19.33 -7.70 4.11
N THR A 11 20.37 -7.77 3.29
CA THR A 11 21.74 -8.03 3.72
C THR A 11 22.15 -6.95 4.67
N GLN A 12 22.60 -7.35 5.87
CA GLN A 12 23.04 -6.44 6.92
C GLN A 12 24.56 -6.50 7.04
N THR A 13 25.15 -5.38 7.39
CA THR A 13 26.57 -5.28 7.76
C THR A 13 26.79 -5.89 9.16
N MET A 14 28.04 -6.16 9.54
CA MET A 14 28.37 -6.59 10.91
C MET A 14 27.89 -5.61 12.01
N SER A 15 27.73 -4.33 11.67
CA SER A 15 27.16 -3.31 12.57
C SER A 15 25.61 -3.32 12.57
N GLY A 16 24.97 -4.26 11.90
CA GLY A 16 23.51 -4.40 11.83
C GLY A 16 22.81 -3.47 10.82
N ARG A 17 23.51 -2.63 10.07
CA ARG A 17 22.90 -1.73 9.07
C ARG A 17 22.47 -2.48 7.83
N PHE A 18 21.43 -2.01 7.17
CA PHE A 18 21.11 -2.47 5.83
C PHE A 18 22.23 -2.04 4.85
N VAL A 19 22.58 -2.94 3.94
CA VAL A 19 23.58 -2.65 2.88
C VAL A 19 23.00 -1.63 1.89
N ASP A 20 21.69 -1.71 1.62
CA ASP A 20 20.98 -0.71 0.81
C ASP A 20 20.85 0.62 1.57
N PRO A 21 21.47 1.71 1.09
CA PRO A 21 21.42 3.02 1.75
C PRO A 21 20.00 3.65 1.74
N VAL A 22 19.15 3.31 0.77
CA VAL A 22 17.78 3.82 0.68
C VAL A 22 16.93 3.17 1.77
N LEU A 23 17.04 1.85 1.91
CA LEU A 23 16.34 1.09 2.94
C LEU A 23 16.78 1.51 4.34
N GLU A 24 18.10 1.68 4.56
CA GLU A 24 18.63 2.17 5.83
C GLU A 24 18.10 3.57 6.19
N ARG A 25 18.01 4.46 5.21
CA ARG A 25 17.47 5.81 5.42
C ARG A 25 15.97 5.78 5.78
N ARG A 26 15.18 4.96 5.09
CA ARG A 26 13.75 4.76 5.39
C ARG A 26 13.56 4.23 6.82
N PHE A 27 14.33 3.20 7.18
CA PHE A 27 14.32 2.64 8.53
C PHE A 27 14.64 3.68 9.59
N VAL A 28 15.77 4.39 9.46
CA VAL A 28 16.22 5.38 10.47
C VAL A 28 15.20 6.51 10.63
N LEU A 29 14.63 7.01 9.55
CA LEU A 29 13.62 8.08 9.61
C LEU A 29 12.32 7.61 10.28
N GLY A 30 11.82 6.43 9.92
CA GLY A 30 10.64 5.83 10.51
C GLY A 30 10.80 5.59 12.01
N GLU A 31 11.94 4.99 12.40
CA GLU A 31 12.29 4.72 13.80
C GLU A 31 12.33 5.99 14.66
N ARG A 32 12.95 7.06 14.16
CA ARG A 32 13.01 8.31 14.91
C ARG A 32 11.65 8.97 15.11
N GLN A 33 10.77 8.89 14.13
CA GLN A 33 9.40 9.40 14.25
C GLN A 33 8.59 8.62 15.30
N THR A 34 8.70 7.30 15.28
CA THR A 34 7.97 6.43 16.21
C THR A 34 8.44 6.68 17.67
N ARG A 35 9.72 6.99 17.88
CA ARG A 35 10.31 7.22 19.21
C ARG A 35 10.03 8.61 19.80
N VAL A 36 9.50 9.57 19.05
CA VAL A 36 9.25 10.94 19.54
C VAL A 36 8.47 10.96 20.86
N VAL A 37 7.42 10.14 20.96
CA VAL A 37 6.60 10.07 22.18
C VAL A 37 7.43 9.57 23.37
N HIS A 38 8.23 8.53 23.19
CA HIS A 38 9.11 7.98 24.22
C HIS A 38 10.16 9.01 24.64
N MET A 39 10.74 9.75 23.70
CA MET A 39 11.74 10.78 24.01
C MET A 39 11.16 11.91 24.83
N ARG A 40 9.91 12.32 24.56
CA ARG A 40 9.21 13.34 25.37
C ARG A 40 8.90 12.86 26.79
N LEU A 41 8.32 11.66 26.90
CA LEU A 41 8.07 11.04 28.21
C LEU A 41 9.35 10.95 29.03
N PHE A 42 10.42 10.69 28.42
CA PHE A 42 11.76 10.53 28.91
C PHE A 42 12.35 11.85 29.42
N ALA A 43 12.30 12.89 28.59
CA ALA A 43 12.69 14.23 29.01
C ALA A 43 11.85 14.70 30.21
N GLY A 44 10.54 14.39 30.20
CA GLY A 44 9.64 14.68 31.33
C GLY A 44 10.01 13.93 32.60
N PHE A 45 10.32 12.62 32.49
CA PHE A 45 10.75 11.82 33.65
C PHE A 45 12.07 12.32 34.25
N LEU A 46 13.06 12.61 33.40
CA LEU A 46 14.34 13.14 33.81
C LEU A 46 14.20 14.52 34.48
N ALA A 47 13.35 15.39 33.92
CA ALA A 47 13.02 16.68 34.52
C ALA A 47 12.36 16.51 35.89
N ALA A 48 11.39 15.60 36.04
CA ALA A 48 10.73 15.29 37.29
C ALA A 48 11.73 14.75 38.35
N MET A 49 12.66 13.90 37.93
CA MET A 49 13.73 13.39 38.77
C MET A 49 14.64 14.52 39.29
N LEU A 50 15.08 15.42 38.38
CA LEU A 50 15.90 16.58 38.78
C LEU A 50 15.17 17.52 39.73
N ILE A 51 13.89 17.78 39.50
CA ILE A 51 13.05 18.56 40.42
C ILE A 51 12.93 17.85 41.78
N GLY A 52 12.73 16.52 41.78
CA GLY A 52 12.69 15.71 43.00
C GLY A 52 13.96 15.85 43.83
N TYR A 53 15.12 15.77 43.20
CA TYR A 53 16.39 16.00 43.86
C TYR A 53 16.48 17.43 44.44
N ALA A 54 16.09 18.45 43.71
CA ALA A 54 16.09 19.83 44.18
C ALA A 54 15.20 20.03 45.44
N LEU A 55 14.09 19.32 45.54
CA LEU A 55 13.19 19.37 46.71
C LEU A 55 13.75 18.67 47.93
N VAL A 56 14.58 17.63 47.74
CA VAL A 56 15.15 16.83 48.82
C VAL A 56 16.50 17.36 49.29
N ASN A 57 17.27 17.97 48.40
CA ASN A 57 18.61 18.50 48.68
C ASN A 57 18.67 19.47 49.88
N PRO A 58 17.72 20.39 50.14
CA PRO A 58 17.70 21.25 51.28
C PRO A 58 17.70 20.53 52.66
N LEU A 59 17.28 19.25 52.67
CA LEU A 59 17.26 18.42 53.88
C LEU A 59 18.64 17.90 54.26
N TYR A 60 19.57 17.87 53.31
CA TYR A 60 20.88 17.24 53.49
C TYR A 60 22.06 18.21 53.35
N PHE A 61 21.88 19.35 52.70
CA PHE A 61 22.95 20.28 52.34
C PHE A 61 22.82 21.63 53.00
N SER A 62 23.96 22.34 53.15
CA SER A 62 24.00 23.71 53.65
C SER A 62 23.32 24.70 52.68
N ARG A 63 22.87 25.86 53.16
CA ARG A 63 22.24 26.89 52.29
C ARG A 63 23.12 27.36 51.13
N GLY A 64 24.45 27.32 51.30
CA GLY A 64 25.39 27.74 50.27
C GLY A 64 25.46 26.75 49.10
N ASP A 65 25.40 25.47 49.44
CA ASP A 65 25.50 24.38 48.47
C ASP A 65 24.17 24.14 47.74
N GLU A 66 23.04 24.33 48.44
CA GLU A 66 21.72 24.35 47.88
C GLU A 66 21.61 25.40 46.75
N GLN A 67 22.17 26.59 46.89
CA GLN A 67 22.19 27.61 45.86
C GLN A 67 23.00 27.18 44.64
N ARG A 68 24.15 26.53 44.83
CA ARG A 68 24.98 26.00 43.74
C ARG A 68 24.26 24.89 42.95
N PHE A 69 23.56 24.00 43.63
CA PHE A 69 22.72 22.99 43.03
C PHE A 69 21.63 23.57 42.16
N THR A 70 20.87 24.54 42.69
CA THR A 70 19.79 25.19 41.96
C THR A 70 20.32 25.90 40.72
N LEU A 71 21.56 26.39 40.76
CA LEU A 71 22.19 27.07 39.62
C LEU A 71 22.51 26.12 38.46
N LEU A 72 22.80 24.84 38.71
CA LEU A 72 23.01 23.83 37.68
C LEU A 72 21.72 23.15 37.20
N LEU A 73 20.72 23.08 38.08
CA LEU A 73 19.42 22.49 37.74
C LEU A 73 18.67 23.27 36.66
N LEU A 74 18.65 24.60 36.73
CA LEU A 74 17.92 25.46 35.81
C LEU A 74 18.37 25.26 34.34
N PRO A 75 19.68 25.27 34.00
CA PRO A 75 20.14 24.94 32.67
C PRO A 75 19.75 23.54 32.20
N ALA A 76 19.80 22.53 33.08
CA ALA A 76 19.42 21.16 32.73
C ALA A 76 17.93 21.05 32.35
N LEU A 77 17.05 21.67 33.17
CA LEU A 77 15.60 21.76 32.86
C LEU A 77 15.34 22.51 31.59
N PHE A 78 16.06 23.60 31.31
CA PHE A 78 15.92 24.38 30.08
C PHE A 78 16.34 23.57 28.85
N ILE A 79 17.43 22.81 28.93
CA ILE A 79 17.88 21.91 27.86
C ILE A 79 16.85 20.82 27.62
N LEU A 80 16.28 20.21 28.66
CA LEU A 80 15.24 19.18 28.54
C LEU A 80 13.96 19.72 27.90
N ALA A 81 13.54 20.91 28.29
CA ALA A 81 12.39 21.60 27.69
C ALA A 81 12.64 21.92 26.20
N GLY A 82 13.83 22.45 25.87
CA GLY A 82 14.27 22.70 24.50
C GLY A 82 14.35 21.41 23.66
N TYR A 83 14.83 20.34 24.26
CA TYR A 83 14.86 19.03 23.61
C TYR A 83 13.44 18.49 23.33
N ALA A 84 12.54 18.57 24.31
CA ALA A 84 11.15 18.19 24.12
C ALA A 84 10.47 19.01 23.01
N ALA A 85 10.74 20.31 22.95
CA ALA A 85 10.25 21.21 21.88
C ALA A 85 10.88 20.85 20.52
N ALA A 86 12.18 20.55 20.47
CA ALA A 86 12.87 20.17 19.25
C ALA A 86 12.29 18.87 18.64
N THR A 87 11.78 17.95 19.46
CA THR A 87 11.11 16.72 18.97
C THR A 87 9.79 17.01 18.25
N ALA A 88 9.19 18.20 18.42
CA ALA A 88 7.99 18.62 17.71
C ALA A 88 8.29 19.19 16.30
N TRP A 89 9.55 19.50 16.03
CA TRP A 89 9.93 20.05 14.75
C TRP A 89 10.01 19.00 13.64
N HIS A 90 9.46 19.30 12.46
CA HIS A 90 9.44 18.38 11.31
C HIS A 90 10.82 17.87 10.86
N GLY A 91 11.86 18.69 11.04
CA GLY A 91 13.24 18.33 10.72
C GLY A 91 13.95 17.43 11.74
N TYR A 92 13.34 17.13 12.87
CA TYR A 92 13.95 16.33 13.95
C TYR A 92 14.41 14.95 13.47
N GLY A 93 13.58 14.25 12.71
CA GLY A 93 13.86 12.89 12.21
C GLY A 93 15.19 12.75 11.46
N SER A 94 15.64 13.79 10.76
CA SER A 94 16.86 13.79 9.95
C SER A 94 18.13 14.24 10.69
N ARG A 95 18.02 14.72 11.94
CA ARG A 95 19.13 15.36 12.67
C ARG A 95 19.48 14.68 13.99
N PRO A 96 20.26 13.59 13.97
CA PRO A 96 20.70 12.88 15.19
C PRO A 96 21.57 13.74 16.13
N LEU A 97 22.17 14.83 15.62
CA LEU A 97 22.92 15.79 16.43
C LEU A 97 22.10 16.45 17.53
N ILE A 98 20.78 16.58 17.36
CA ILE A 98 19.89 17.13 18.41
C ILE A 98 19.89 16.21 19.62
N ASP A 99 19.73 14.90 19.44
CA ASP A 99 19.79 13.92 20.54
C ASP A 99 21.17 13.91 21.16
N PHE A 100 22.21 13.89 20.31
CA PHE A 100 23.62 13.86 20.73
C PHE A 100 23.95 15.06 21.65
N ALA A 101 23.69 16.27 21.16
CA ALA A 101 24.03 17.48 21.90
C ALA A 101 23.20 17.62 23.19
N SER A 102 21.88 17.39 23.12
CA SER A 102 20.99 17.53 24.27
C SER A 102 21.33 16.54 25.38
N LEU A 103 21.48 15.26 25.05
CA LEU A 103 21.79 14.21 26.02
C LEU A 103 23.20 14.35 26.59
N LEU A 104 24.19 14.79 25.79
CA LEU A 104 25.55 15.03 26.29
C LEU A 104 25.59 16.24 27.22
N SER A 105 24.86 17.30 26.90
CA SER A 105 24.79 18.50 27.76
C SER A 105 24.13 18.21 29.11
N VAL A 106 23.02 17.45 29.12
CA VAL A 106 22.35 17.03 30.35
C VAL A 106 23.25 16.11 31.17
N ALA A 107 23.93 15.15 30.50
CA ALA A 107 24.88 14.27 31.16
C ALA A 107 26.03 15.05 31.83
N PHE A 108 26.57 16.04 31.11
CA PHE A 108 27.63 16.92 31.67
C PHE A 108 27.15 17.67 32.88
N LEU A 109 25.93 18.26 32.85
CA LEU A 109 25.40 19.01 33.98
C LEU A 109 25.17 18.11 35.22
N ILE A 110 24.60 16.91 35.02
CA ILE A 110 24.40 15.93 36.08
C ILE A 110 25.75 15.48 36.70
N MET A 111 26.76 15.28 35.82
CA MET A 111 28.11 14.92 36.31
C MET A 111 28.79 16.07 37.07
N ALA A 112 28.66 17.31 36.58
CA ALA A 112 29.20 18.48 37.25
C ALA A 112 28.54 18.72 38.61
N GLU A 113 27.22 18.50 38.71
CA GLU A 113 26.46 18.50 39.94
C GLU A 113 27.04 17.48 40.94
N ASN A 114 27.21 16.23 40.51
CA ASN A 114 27.79 15.20 41.38
C ASN A 114 29.25 15.50 41.77
N ALA A 115 30.04 16.12 40.88
CA ALA A 115 31.44 16.49 41.20
C ALA A 115 31.52 17.62 42.22
N MET A 116 30.59 18.59 42.22
CA MET A 116 30.53 19.64 43.25
C MET A 116 30.17 19.11 44.63
N LEU A 117 29.38 18.02 44.70
CA LEU A 117 29.05 17.35 45.95
C LEU A 117 30.24 16.59 46.56
N PHE A 118 31.25 16.27 45.74
CA PHE A 118 32.38 15.46 46.16
C PHE A 118 33.15 16.08 47.32
N ASP A 119 33.29 17.39 47.37
CA ASP A 119 34.07 18.12 48.36
C ASP A 119 33.42 18.10 49.76
N GLU A 120 32.08 18.07 49.85
CA GLU A 120 31.37 17.98 51.14
C GLU A 120 31.08 16.54 51.61
N MET A 121 30.96 15.59 50.66
CA MET A 121 30.66 14.20 50.98
C MET A 121 31.87 13.31 51.26
N GLN A 122 33.07 13.85 51.40
CA GLN A 122 34.24 13.04 51.86
C GLN A 122 33.96 12.21 53.13
N ARG A 123 32.96 12.61 53.92
CA ARG A 123 32.50 11.83 55.09
C ARG A 123 31.55 10.66 54.71
N ALA A 124 31.05 10.57 53.46
CA ALA A 124 30.15 9.54 52.98
C ALA A 124 30.60 8.96 51.63
N GLN A 125 31.89 8.73 51.44
CA GLN A 125 32.54 8.27 50.15
C GLN A 125 31.80 7.15 49.44
N ALA A 126 31.27 6.15 50.11
CA ALA A 126 30.58 5.02 49.48
C ALA A 126 29.25 5.40 48.84
N GLN A 127 28.50 6.35 49.41
CA GLN A 127 27.21 6.79 48.88
C GLN A 127 27.37 7.68 47.62
N LEU A 128 28.41 8.49 47.57
CA LEU A 128 28.71 9.35 46.44
C LEU A 128 29.05 8.53 45.17
N HIS A 129 29.94 7.55 45.28
CA HIS A 129 30.29 6.68 44.16
C HIS A 129 29.09 5.91 43.62
N ALA A 130 28.19 5.45 44.49
CA ALA A 130 26.94 4.82 44.07
C ALA A 130 26.02 5.79 43.33
N SER A 131 25.88 7.03 43.78
CA SER A 131 25.04 8.04 43.14
C SER A 131 25.55 8.41 41.72
N ILE A 132 26.86 8.65 41.60
CA ILE A 132 27.47 8.95 40.28
C ILE A 132 27.31 7.78 39.32
N ALA A 133 27.48 6.54 39.77
CA ALA A 133 27.32 5.33 38.97
C ALA A 133 25.87 5.16 38.52
N ILE A 134 24.89 5.34 39.40
CA ILE A 134 23.45 5.21 39.08
C ILE A 134 23.01 6.28 38.10
N ASN A 135 23.37 7.54 38.33
CA ASN A 135 23.02 8.65 37.42
C ASN A 135 23.65 8.47 36.04
N GLY A 136 24.91 8.05 35.99
CA GLY A 136 25.59 7.71 34.74
C GLY A 136 24.91 6.57 34.00
N LEU A 137 24.48 5.51 34.69
CA LEU A 137 23.77 4.38 34.13
C LEU A 137 22.41 4.82 33.52
N ILE A 138 21.65 5.64 34.25
CA ILE A 138 20.38 6.17 33.81
C ILE A 138 20.57 6.95 32.49
N VAL A 139 21.49 7.88 32.42
CA VAL A 139 21.75 8.69 31.24
C VAL A 139 22.24 7.83 30.06
N MET A 140 23.10 6.82 30.32
CA MET A 140 23.52 5.86 29.29
C MET A 140 22.35 5.04 28.73
N ALA A 141 21.45 4.55 29.61
CA ALA A 141 20.26 3.82 29.18
C ALA A 141 19.40 4.66 28.26
N PHE A 142 19.29 5.92 28.55
CA PHE A 142 18.56 6.86 27.77
C PHE A 142 19.21 7.14 26.40
N ALA A 143 20.48 7.36 26.38
CA ALA A 143 21.19 7.50 25.13
C ALA A 143 21.10 6.21 24.27
N ALA A 144 21.16 5.03 24.92
CA ALA A 144 21.00 3.75 24.20
C ALA A 144 19.63 3.64 23.50
N ILE A 145 18.56 4.12 24.15
CA ILE A 145 17.22 4.16 23.55
C ILE A 145 17.14 5.25 22.47
N ALA A 146 17.64 6.45 22.72
CA ALA A 146 17.63 7.55 21.76
C ALA A 146 18.35 7.21 20.46
N PHE A 147 19.44 6.47 20.54
CA PHE A 147 20.22 6.01 19.39
C PHE A 147 19.96 4.55 19.00
N ALA A 148 18.85 3.95 19.43
CA ALA A 148 18.55 2.57 19.07
C ALA A 148 18.60 2.39 17.53
N GLY A 149 19.34 1.36 17.09
CA GLY A 149 19.61 1.13 15.67
C GLY A 149 20.65 2.05 15.03
N GLN A 150 21.23 3.00 15.76
CA GLN A 150 22.25 3.93 15.29
C GLN A 150 23.57 3.78 16.06
N MET A 151 24.14 2.57 16.05
CA MET A 151 25.32 2.17 16.83
C MET A 151 26.49 3.18 16.76
N ARG A 152 26.73 3.81 15.60
CA ARG A 152 27.83 4.80 15.44
C ARG A 152 27.59 6.05 16.27
N TRP A 153 26.35 6.56 16.30
CA TRP A 153 26.01 7.72 17.10
C TRP A 153 26.05 7.42 18.59
N PHE A 154 25.54 6.24 18.97
CA PHE A 154 25.62 5.80 20.37
C PHE A 154 27.06 5.62 20.83
N GLY A 155 27.91 4.96 20.03
CA GLY A 155 29.34 4.77 20.35
C GLY A 155 30.11 6.08 20.46
N ALA A 156 29.87 7.04 19.53
CA ALA A 156 30.46 8.36 19.62
C ALA A 156 30.02 9.12 20.87
N TRP A 157 28.72 9.09 21.20
CA TRP A 157 28.16 9.69 22.39
C TRP A 157 28.76 9.06 23.67
N LEU A 158 28.82 7.74 23.73
CA LEU A 158 29.42 7.00 24.87
C LEU A 158 30.89 7.35 25.06
N GLY A 159 31.66 7.52 23.96
CA GLY A 159 33.05 7.97 24.01
C GLY A 159 33.18 9.38 24.58
N CYS A 160 32.36 10.33 24.16
CA CYS A 160 32.34 11.69 24.70
C CYS A 160 31.93 11.69 26.21
N HIS A 161 30.91 10.91 26.54
CA HIS A 161 30.45 10.75 27.94
C HIS A 161 31.53 10.15 28.81
N ALA A 162 32.26 9.13 28.33
CA ALA A 162 33.42 8.53 29.03
C ALA A 162 34.51 9.56 29.27
N ALA A 163 34.85 10.35 28.26
CA ALA A 163 35.87 11.37 28.39
C ALA A 163 35.54 12.41 29.49
N VAL A 164 34.27 12.84 29.54
CA VAL A 164 33.80 13.75 30.62
C VAL A 164 33.83 13.05 31.97
N TYR A 165 33.34 11.81 32.07
CA TYR A 165 33.29 11.04 33.32
C TYR A 165 34.68 10.82 33.91
N PHE A 166 35.63 10.32 33.11
CA PHE A 166 36.99 10.08 33.61
C PHE A 166 37.76 11.39 33.82
N GLY A 167 37.50 12.43 32.99
CA GLY A 167 38.07 13.75 33.23
C GLY A 167 37.68 14.33 34.58
N LEU A 168 36.43 14.21 34.99
CA LEU A 168 35.94 14.66 36.28
C LEU A 168 36.53 13.83 37.43
N LEU A 169 36.70 12.50 37.28
CA LEU A 169 37.35 11.64 38.28
C LEU A 169 38.81 12.02 38.49
N VAL A 170 39.54 12.37 37.44
CA VAL A 170 40.94 12.84 37.54
C VAL A 170 41.01 14.20 38.22
N LEU A 171 40.14 15.12 37.85
CA LEU A 171 40.06 16.46 38.47
C LEU A 171 39.67 16.41 39.94
N ALA A 172 38.91 15.40 40.35
CA ALA A 172 38.50 15.17 41.73
C ALA A 172 39.59 14.43 42.55
N GLU A 173 40.79 14.21 42.00
CA GLU A 173 41.92 13.53 42.68
C GLU A 173 41.50 12.18 43.32
N ALA A 174 40.68 11.40 42.63
CA ALA A 174 40.15 10.15 43.16
C ALA A 174 41.27 9.16 43.46
N ASP A 175 41.23 8.55 44.65
CA ASP A 175 42.16 7.50 45.04
C ASP A 175 42.12 6.30 44.08
N LEU A 176 43.22 5.55 44.00
CA LEU A 176 43.39 4.46 43.04
C LEU A 176 42.31 3.40 43.12
N VAL A 177 41.87 3.00 44.32
CA VAL A 177 40.87 1.95 44.52
C VAL A 177 39.48 2.39 44.01
N PRO A 178 38.91 3.53 44.42
CA PRO A 178 37.70 4.11 43.86
C PRO A 178 37.76 4.29 42.35
N PHE A 179 38.89 4.75 41.81
CA PHE A 179 39.09 4.93 40.38
C PHE A 179 38.97 3.60 39.62
N ILE A 180 39.55 2.52 40.10
CA ILE A 180 39.45 1.18 39.53
C ILE A 180 38.00 0.70 39.54
N TYR A 181 37.28 0.82 40.66
CA TYR A 181 35.87 0.43 40.76
C TYR A 181 34.98 1.25 39.81
N ALA A 182 35.18 2.54 39.76
CA ALA A 182 34.45 3.42 38.82
C ALA A 182 34.71 3.03 37.36
N THR A 183 35.93 2.71 37.00
CA THR A 183 36.30 2.26 35.66
C THR A 183 35.63 0.93 35.29
N LEU A 184 35.66 -0.04 36.18
CA LEU A 184 35.00 -1.33 36.00
C LEU A 184 33.48 -1.18 35.87
N ALA A 185 32.87 -0.40 36.76
CA ALA A 185 31.43 -0.14 36.74
C ALA A 185 30.99 0.58 35.45
N TYR A 186 31.74 1.59 35.01
CA TYR A 186 31.50 2.31 33.78
C TYR A 186 31.66 1.40 32.55
N GLY A 187 32.75 0.64 32.51
CA GLY A 187 33.04 -0.27 31.37
C GLY A 187 31.98 -1.37 31.22
N THR A 188 31.60 -2.00 32.36
CA THR A 188 30.55 -3.02 32.37
C THR A 188 29.17 -2.44 31.95
N SER A 189 28.80 -1.28 32.50
CA SER A 189 27.56 -0.59 32.11
C SER A 189 27.54 -0.19 30.64
N GLY A 190 28.65 0.38 30.15
CA GLY A 190 28.80 0.75 28.74
C GLY A 190 28.71 -0.46 27.82
N ALA A 191 29.36 -1.57 28.17
CA ALA A 191 29.27 -2.81 27.39
C ALA A 191 27.83 -3.36 27.34
N VAL A 192 27.13 -3.39 28.45
CA VAL A 192 25.72 -3.82 28.52
C VAL A 192 24.86 -2.91 27.66
N MET A 193 25.03 -1.59 27.75
CA MET A 193 24.25 -0.64 26.92
C MET A 193 24.56 -0.73 25.43
N LEU A 194 25.81 -1.03 25.05
CA LEU A 194 26.17 -1.32 23.67
C LEU A 194 25.47 -2.59 23.14
N LEU A 195 25.46 -3.66 23.93
CA LEU A 195 24.76 -4.90 23.58
C LEU A 195 23.24 -4.68 23.46
N LEU A 196 22.66 -3.94 24.40
CA LEU A 196 21.23 -3.59 24.36
C LEU A 196 20.90 -2.75 23.13
N ASN A 197 21.67 -1.71 22.84
CA ASN A 197 21.47 -0.87 21.67
C ASN A 197 21.54 -1.71 20.36
N TRP A 198 22.51 -2.60 20.27
CA TRP A 198 22.66 -3.51 19.13
C TRP A 198 21.47 -4.46 19.03
N SER A 199 21.09 -5.15 20.12
CA SER A 199 20.01 -6.12 20.15
C SER A 199 18.66 -5.48 19.80
N VAL A 200 18.33 -4.34 20.41
CA VAL A 200 17.12 -3.58 20.11
C VAL A 200 17.12 -3.11 18.65
N GLY A 201 18.26 -2.61 18.18
CA GLY A 201 18.40 -2.21 16.78
C GLY A 201 18.16 -3.36 15.79
N GLN A 202 18.61 -4.57 16.10
CA GLN A 202 18.36 -5.75 15.28
C GLN A 202 16.89 -6.16 15.31
N ALA A 203 16.27 -6.19 16.48
CA ALA A 203 14.85 -6.52 16.61
C ALA A 203 13.96 -5.55 15.82
N HIS A 204 14.25 -4.25 15.89
CA HIS A 204 13.50 -3.24 15.14
C HIS A 204 13.69 -3.38 13.63
N ARG A 205 14.90 -3.70 13.14
CA ARG A 205 15.14 -3.96 11.71
C ARG A 205 14.41 -5.19 11.21
N GLN A 206 14.40 -6.27 12.00
CA GLN A 206 13.65 -7.47 11.66
C GLN A 206 12.15 -7.17 11.59
N SER A 207 11.62 -6.44 12.56
CA SER A 207 10.21 -6.01 12.58
C SER A 207 9.88 -5.14 11.35
N PHE A 208 10.77 -4.20 10.98
CA PHE A 208 10.60 -3.34 9.82
C PHE A 208 10.54 -4.14 8.51
N VAL A 209 11.48 -5.07 8.29
CA VAL A 209 11.50 -5.93 7.09
C VAL A 209 10.27 -6.82 7.03
N LEU A 210 9.86 -7.38 8.19
CA LEU A 210 8.67 -8.23 8.24
C LEU A 210 7.39 -7.45 7.95
N SER A 211 7.28 -6.22 8.47
CA SER A 211 6.14 -5.33 8.20
C SER A 211 6.05 -4.94 6.72
N ASP A 212 7.18 -4.55 6.12
CA ASP A 212 7.25 -4.19 4.69
C ASP A 212 6.90 -5.41 3.79
N ALA A 213 7.38 -6.60 4.13
CA ALA A 213 7.04 -7.84 3.42
C ALA A 213 5.55 -8.20 3.57
N LEU A 214 4.98 -8.03 4.77
CA LEU A 214 3.55 -8.27 5.02
C LEU A 214 2.66 -7.29 4.24
N GLU A 215 3.03 -6.02 4.18
CA GLU A 215 2.31 -5.02 3.39
C GLU A 215 2.34 -5.35 1.89
N ALA A 216 3.50 -5.75 1.38
CA ALA A 216 3.65 -6.18 -0.02
C ALA A 216 2.78 -7.42 -0.34
N GLU A 217 2.74 -8.41 0.56
CA GLU A 217 1.92 -9.61 0.36
C GLU A 217 0.41 -9.30 0.47
N ARG A 218 0.02 -8.40 1.38
CA ARG A 218 -1.37 -7.90 1.45
C ARG A 218 -1.78 -7.19 0.18
N ALA A 219 -0.94 -6.28 -0.34
CA ALA A 219 -1.22 -5.56 -1.59
C ALA A 219 -1.39 -6.53 -2.76
N LYS A 220 -0.52 -7.53 -2.87
CA LYS A 220 -0.63 -8.59 -3.88
C LYS A 220 -1.91 -9.41 -3.74
N THR A 221 -2.27 -9.77 -2.51
CA THR A 221 -3.51 -10.51 -2.24
C THR A 221 -4.74 -9.69 -2.61
N GLU A 222 -4.72 -8.39 -2.34
CA GLU A 222 -5.80 -7.47 -2.73
C GLU A 222 -5.89 -7.31 -4.25
N GLU A 223 -4.77 -7.18 -4.94
CA GLU A 223 -4.73 -7.14 -6.41
C GLU A 223 -5.34 -8.40 -7.01
N LEU A 224 -4.96 -9.59 -6.53
CA LEU A 224 -5.54 -10.87 -6.97
C LEU A 224 -7.04 -10.94 -6.70
N LEU A 225 -7.50 -10.44 -5.56
CA LEU A 225 -8.93 -10.39 -5.24
C LEU A 225 -9.70 -9.46 -6.19
N PHE A 226 -9.15 -8.29 -6.50
CA PHE A 226 -9.77 -7.33 -7.43
C PHE A 226 -9.77 -7.78 -8.88
N ASN A 227 -8.91 -8.74 -9.26
CA ASN A 227 -8.97 -9.40 -10.57
C ASN A 227 -10.17 -10.35 -10.71
N VAL A 228 -10.77 -10.77 -9.58
CA VAL A 228 -11.91 -11.71 -9.54
C VAL A 228 -13.21 -11.01 -9.18
N LEU A 229 -13.16 -9.98 -8.33
CA LEU A 229 -14.32 -9.28 -7.79
C LEU A 229 -14.19 -7.77 -7.95
N PRO A 230 -15.28 -7.05 -8.30
CA PRO A 230 -15.29 -5.59 -8.27
C PRO A 230 -14.88 -5.06 -6.88
N PRO A 231 -14.10 -3.95 -6.78
CA PRO A 231 -13.59 -3.45 -5.50
C PRO A 231 -14.67 -3.18 -4.44
N ALA A 232 -15.82 -2.63 -4.84
CA ALA A 232 -16.93 -2.37 -3.94
C ALA A 232 -17.56 -3.66 -3.37
N VAL A 233 -17.62 -4.72 -4.19
CA VAL A 233 -18.10 -6.05 -3.79
C VAL A 233 -17.11 -6.70 -2.83
N ALA A 234 -15.82 -6.66 -3.15
CA ALA A 234 -14.77 -7.21 -2.30
C ALA A 234 -14.73 -6.55 -0.91
N ALA A 235 -14.94 -5.23 -0.83
CA ALA A 235 -15.01 -4.51 0.44
C ALA A 235 -16.19 -4.99 1.32
N ARG A 236 -17.37 -5.20 0.73
CA ARG A 236 -18.55 -5.69 1.44
C ARG A 236 -18.39 -7.13 1.92
N LEU A 237 -17.79 -7.99 1.10
CA LEU A 237 -17.47 -9.37 1.49
C LEU A 237 -16.46 -9.44 2.63
N LYS A 238 -15.39 -8.61 2.60
CA LYS A 238 -14.44 -8.49 3.71
C LYS A 238 -15.12 -8.07 5.02
N ALA A 239 -16.20 -7.26 4.92
CA ALA A 239 -17.01 -6.87 6.08
C ALA A 239 -18.04 -7.96 6.51
N GLY A 240 -18.03 -9.14 5.89
CA GLY A 240 -18.97 -10.23 6.20
C GLY A 240 -20.41 -9.99 5.72
N GLN A 241 -20.62 -9.06 4.78
CA GLN A 241 -21.95 -8.72 4.28
C GLN A 241 -22.32 -9.62 3.09
N VAL A 242 -23.61 -9.98 3.04
CA VAL A 242 -24.18 -10.62 1.84
C VAL A 242 -24.26 -9.59 0.72
N VAL A 243 -23.75 -9.94 -0.46
CA VAL A 243 -23.81 -9.07 -1.64
C VAL A 243 -24.91 -9.57 -2.55
N ALA A 244 -26.00 -8.84 -2.58
CA ALA A 244 -27.14 -9.01 -3.48
C ALA A 244 -27.71 -7.63 -3.81
N ASP A 245 -27.56 -7.18 -5.04
CA ASP A 245 -27.90 -5.84 -5.49
C ASP A 245 -28.92 -5.90 -6.62
N SER A 246 -29.93 -5.03 -6.59
CA SER A 246 -30.94 -4.92 -7.66
C SER A 246 -30.61 -3.71 -8.53
N TYR A 247 -30.52 -3.96 -9.82
CA TYR A 247 -30.27 -2.95 -10.83
C TYR A 247 -31.50 -2.85 -11.73
N PRO A 248 -32.27 -1.77 -11.64
CA PRO A 248 -33.55 -1.66 -12.37
C PRO A 248 -33.38 -1.36 -13.85
N ASP A 249 -32.21 -0.85 -14.26
CA ASP A 249 -31.99 -0.34 -15.61
C ASP A 249 -30.56 -0.66 -16.11
N VAL A 250 -30.39 -1.89 -16.58
CA VAL A 250 -29.11 -2.39 -17.09
C VAL A 250 -29.27 -2.82 -18.54
N SER A 251 -28.32 -2.49 -19.39
CA SER A 251 -28.24 -3.02 -20.74
C SER A 251 -27.24 -4.17 -20.78
N VAL A 252 -27.76 -5.37 -21.05
CA VAL A 252 -26.99 -6.61 -21.18
C VAL A 252 -26.58 -6.79 -22.63
N VAL A 253 -25.32 -7.11 -22.85
CA VAL A 253 -24.72 -7.34 -24.18
C VAL A 253 -24.17 -8.76 -24.24
N PHE A 254 -24.66 -9.54 -25.19
CA PHE A 254 -24.06 -10.81 -25.60
C PHE A 254 -23.39 -10.63 -26.96
N ILE A 255 -22.16 -11.09 -27.06
CA ILE A 255 -21.41 -11.14 -28.33
C ILE A 255 -20.96 -12.57 -28.53
N ASP A 256 -21.27 -13.17 -29.65
CA ASP A 256 -20.94 -14.56 -29.98
C ASP A 256 -20.24 -14.68 -31.32
N ILE A 257 -19.36 -15.68 -31.46
CA ILE A 257 -18.61 -15.93 -32.71
C ILE A 257 -19.44 -16.76 -33.64
N CYS A 258 -19.68 -16.26 -34.87
CA CYS A 258 -20.41 -16.98 -35.90
C CYS A 258 -19.68 -18.23 -36.35
N GLY A 259 -20.36 -19.40 -36.30
CA GLY A 259 -19.82 -20.67 -36.80
C GLY A 259 -18.60 -21.20 -35.98
N PHE A 260 -18.49 -20.83 -34.74
CA PHE A 260 -17.37 -21.24 -33.85
C PHE A 260 -17.16 -22.77 -33.85
N SER A 261 -18.23 -23.58 -33.79
CA SER A 261 -18.13 -25.05 -33.83
C SER A 261 -17.46 -25.60 -35.11
N ASP A 262 -17.66 -24.94 -36.25
CA ASP A 262 -16.97 -25.30 -37.48
C ASP A 262 -15.52 -24.82 -37.53
N LEU A 263 -15.27 -23.64 -36.95
CA LEU A 263 -13.94 -23.09 -36.81
C LEU A 263 -13.03 -23.98 -35.96
N THR A 264 -13.55 -24.48 -34.83
CA THR A 264 -12.79 -25.38 -33.91
C THR A 264 -12.35 -26.68 -34.57
N ARG A 265 -13.06 -27.15 -35.63
CA ARG A 265 -12.68 -28.35 -36.41
C ARG A 265 -11.56 -28.08 -37.41
N ARG A 266 -11.31 -26.82 -37.78
CA ARG A 266 -10.39 -26.43 -38.87
C ARG A 266 -9.06 -25.87 -38.38
N ILE A 267 -8.96 -25.43 -37.14
CA ILE A 267 -7.75 -24.82 -36.58
C ILE A 267 -7.20 -25.63 -35.42
N SER A 268 -5.90 -25.52 -35.18
CA SER A 268 -5.26 -26.22 -34.04
C SER A 268 -5.70 -25.61 -32.71
N PRO A 269 -5.67 -26.40 -31.61
CA PRO A 269 -6.04 -25.90 -30.28
C PRO A 269 -5.24 -24.65 -29.85
N GLY A 270 -3.96 -24.56 -30.19
CA GLY A 270 -3.13 -23.39 -29.89
C GLY A 270 -3.60 -22.12 -30.61
N HIS A 271 -3.87 -22.23 -31.91
CA HIS A 271 -4.40 -21.09 -32.70
C HIS A 271 -5.82 -20.71 -32.29
N LEU A 272 -6.64 -21.67 -31.83
CA LEU A 272 -7.96 -21.38 -31.28
C LEU A 272 -7.87 -20.51 -30.02
N VAL A 273 -7.01 -20.88 -29.08
CA VAL A 273 -6.78 -20.12 -27.84
C VAL A 273 -6.22 -18.74 -28.14
N GLU A 274 -5.30 -18.63 -29.09
CA GLU A 274 -4.74 -17.35 -29.52
C GLU A 274 -5.80 -16.45 -30.14
N LEU A 275 -6.68 -17.01 -31.01
CA LEU A 275 -7.79 -16.28 -31.63
C LEU A 275 -8.79 -15.77 -30.58
N LEU A 276 -9.23 -16.66 -29.66
CA LEU A 276 -10.14 -16.30 -28.58
C LEU A 276 -9.53 -15.22 -27.66
N ASN A 277 -8.26 -15.38 -27.31
CA ASN A 277 -7.56 -14.38 -26.52
C ASN A 277 -7.48 -13.03 -27.23
N GLY A 278 -7.17 -13.03 -28.54
CA GLY A 278 -7.15 -11.82 -29.35
C GLY A 278 -8.51 -11.13 -29.43
N PHE A 279 -9.59 -11.91 -29.59
CA PHE A 279 -10.95 -11.41 -29.61
C PHE A 279 -11.39 -10.85 -28.24
N PHE A 280 -11.15 -11.58 -27.16
CA PHE A 280 -11.53 -11.11 -25.83
C PHE A 280 -10.73 -9.88 -25.39
N LEU A 281 -9.46 -9.78 -25.72
CA LEU A 281 -8.66 -8.57 -25.48
C LEU A 281 -9.15 -7.36 -26.29
N LEU A 282 -9.65 -7.58 -27.52
CA LEU A 282 -10.31 -6.53 -28.28
C LEU A 282 -11.57 -6.06 -27.58
N ALA A 283 -12.45 -6.99 -27.16
CA ALA A 283 -13.69 -6.67 -26.48
C ALA A 283 -13.41 -5.99 -25.12
N ASP A 284 -12.42 -6.43 -24.36
CA ASP A 284 -12.01 -5.81 -23.08
C ASP A 284 -11.58 -4.35 -23.25
N ARG A 285 -10.83 -4.02 -24.30
CA ARG A 285 -10.44 -2.63 -24.62
C ARG A 285 -11.65 -1.77 -24.98
N CYS A 286 -12.50 -2.28 -25.87
CA CYS A 286 -13.73 -1.57 -26.26
C CYS A 286 -14.67 -1.35 -25.07
N ALA A 287 -14.76 -2.31 -24.14
CA ALA A 287 -15.53 -2.20 -22.91
C ALA A 287 -15.01 -1.07 -22.03
N ALA A 288 -13.69 -1.00 -21.81
CA ALA A 288 -13.05 0.06 -21.05
C ALA A 288 -13.27 1.46 -21.66
N GLU A 289 -13.19 1.57 -23.00
CA GLU A 289 -13.39 2.84 -23.73
C GLU A 289 -14.84 3.33 -23.68
N THR A 290 -15.80 2.42 -23.64
CA THR A 290 -17.24 2.74 -23.68
C THR A 290 -17.90 2.77 -22.29
N GLY A 291 -17.16 2.42 -21.24
CA GLY A 291 -17.68 2.35 -19.87
C GLY A 291 -18.62 1.16 -19.64
N VAL A 292 -18.45 0.08 -20.39
CA VAL A 292 -19.18 -1.18 -20.26
C VAL A 292 -18.37 -2.14 -19.40
N GLU A 293 -19.04 -2.87 -18.51
CA GLU A 293 -18.43 -3.82 -17.58
C GLU A 293 -18.47 -5.23 -18.18
N LYS A 294 -17.30 -5.89 -18.25
CA LYS A 294 -17.23 -7.31 -18.56
C LYS A 294 -17.78 -8.12 -17.38
N VAL A 295 -18.69 -9.04 -17.66
CA VAL A 295 -19.17 -10.00 -16.65
C VAL A 295 -18.34 -11.27 -16.69
N LYS A 296 -18.36 -11.97 -17.82
CA LYS A 296 -17.64 -13.24 -18.03
C LYS A 296 -17.62 -13.64 -19.50
N THR A 297 -16.85 -14.68 -19.80
CA THR A 297 -16.96 -15.40 -21.06
C THR A 297 -17.70 -16.72 -20.86
N ILE A 298 -18.50 -17.13 -21.82
CA ILE A 298 -19.28 -18.38 -21.81
C ILE A 298 -18.95 -19.13 -23.10
N GLY A 299 -17.94 -19.99 -23.07
CA GLY A 299 -17.39 -20.60 -24.28
C GLY A 299 -16.73 -19.54 -25.17
N ASP A 300 -17.27 -19.34 -26.36
CA ASP A 300 -16.86 -18.30 -27.31
C ASP A 300 -17.68 -17.00 -27.21
N ALA A 301 -18.69 -16.97 -26.35
CA ALA A 301 -19.49 -15.79 -26.10
C ALA A 301 -18.85 -14.86 -25.06
N TYR A 302 -18.94 -13.56 -25.30
CA TYR A 302 -18.55 -12.48 -24.39
C TYR A 302 -19.80 -11.83 -23.81
N LEU A 303 -19.92 -11.84 -22.48
CA LEU A 303 -21.02 -11.23 -21.74
C LEU A 303 -20.56 -9.96 -21.06
N ALA A 304 -21.27 -8.86 -21.34
CA ALA A 304 -20.99 -7.56 -20.74
C ALA A 304 -22.29 -6.85 -20.34
N ILE A 305 -22.19 -5.87 -19.46
CA ILE A 305 -23.32 -5.04 -19.03
C ILE A 305 -22.92 -3.55 -18.99
N SER A 306 -23.92 -2.70 -19.14
CA SER A 306 -23.81 -1.27 -18.88
C SER A 306 -24.86 -0.84 -17.86
N GLY A 307 -24.47 -0.05 -16.85
CA GLY A 307 -25.35 0.39 -15.78
C GLY A 307 -25.44 -0.57 -14.57
N GLY A 308 -24.48 -1.49 -14.43
CA GLY A 308 -24.31 -2.36 -13.28
C GLY A 308 -23.51 -1.69 -12.15
N ASN A 309 -22.42 -2.31 -11.71
CA ASN A 309 -21.52 -1.74 -10.69
C ASN A 309 -20.90 -0.40 -11.12
N ALA A 310 -20.66 -0.23 -12.44
CA ALA A 310 -20.27 1.04 -13.03
C ALA A 310 -21.55 1.78 -13.51
N PRO A 311 -21.94 2.91 -12.87
CA PRO A 311 -23.13 3.65 -13.30
C PRO A 311 -22.93 4.27 -14.68
N ALA A 312 -23.93 4.16 -15.52
CA ALA A 312 -23.95 4.77 -16.86
C ALA A 312 -25.10 5.80 -16.96
N SER A 313 -24.85 6.93 -17.58
CA SER A 313 -25.88 7.96 -17.81
C SER A 313 -26.97 7.49 -18.79
N ASN A 314 -26.58 6.66 -19.77
CA ASN A 314 -27.47 5.95 -20.68
C ASN A 314 -26.87 4.57 -20.98
N SER A 315 -27.36 3.57 -20.26
CA SER A 315 -26.86 2.18 -20.38
C SER A 315 -27.04 1.61 -21.79
N ALA A 316 -28.15 1.92 -22.46
CA ALA A 316 -28.46 1.42 -23.79
C ALA A 316 -27.53 2.00 -24.87
N ASP A 317 -27.26 3.31 -24.80
CA ASP A 317 -26.34 3.96 -25.75
C ASP A 317 -24.91 3.46 -25.57
N ALA A 318 -24.44 3.32 -24.34
CA ALA A 318 -23.09 2.78 -24.06
C ALA A 318 -22.96 1.34 -24.55
N ALA A 319 -23.97 0.50 -24.36
CA ALA A 319 -24.00 -0.88 -24.83
C ALA A 319 -23.97 -0.97 -26.36
N ILE A 320 -24.70 -0.10 -27.07
CA ILE A 320 -24.69 -0.08 -28.55
C ILE A 320 -23.31 0.40 -29.04
N ARG A 321 -22.76 1.48 -28.49
CA ARG A 321 -21.40 1.97 -28.84
C ARG A 321 -20.33 0.89 -28.61
N PHE A 322 -20.46 0.11 -27.56
CA PHE A 322 -19.58 -1.02 -27.31
C PHE A 322 -19.65 -2.05 -28.43
N GLY A 323 -20.85 -2.47 -28.84
CA GLY A 323 -21.04 -3.40 -29.97
C GLY A 323 -20.47 -2.86 -31.28
N GLU A 324 -20.71 -1.58 -31.57
CA GLU A 324 -20.15 -0.88 -32.76
C GLU A 324 -18.61 -0.88 -32.75
N ALA A 325 -18.01 -0.57 -31.59
CA ALA A 325 -16.55 -0.53 -31.42
C ALA A 325 -15.91 -1.92 -31.58
N VAL A 326 -16.52 -2.98 -31.04
CA VAL A 326 -16.01 -4.35 -31.17
C VAL A 326 -16.08 -4.79 -32.65
N ILE A 327 -17.20 -4.54 -33.36
CA ILE A 327 -17.34 -4.88 -34.77
C ILE A 327 -16.31 -4.12 -35.63
N ALA A 328 -16.09 -2.84 -35.37
CA ALA A 328 -15.08 -2.04 -36.06
C ALA A 328 -13.65 -2.56 -35.82
N GLY A 329 -13.36 -3.06 -34.64
CA GLY A 329 -12.05 -3.61 -34.28
C GLY A 329 -11.74 -4.98 -34.90
N LEU A 330 -12.76 -5.73 -35.37
CA LEU A 330 -12.58 -7.05 -35.95
C LEU A 330 -11.71 -7.03 -37.18
N GLU A 331 -11.78 -5.98 -38.00
CA GLU A 331 -11.00 -5.88 -39.21
C GLU A 331 -9.49 -5.98 -38.99
N ASP A 332 -9.02 -5.36 -37.88
CA ASP A 332 -7.62 -5.45 -37.50
C ASP A 332 -7.27 -6.88 -36.99
N LEU A 333 -8.18 -7.50 -36.27
CA LEU A 333 -8.02 -8.87 -35.78
C LEU A 333 -7.95 -9.87 -36.94
N ARG A 334 -8.85 -9.74 -37.95
CA ARG A 334 -8.86 -10.54 -39.20
C ARG A 334 -7.54 -10.42 -39.93
N ARG A 335 -7.04 -9.19 -40.10
CA ARG A 335 -5.76 -8.95 -40.81
C ARG A 335 -4.57 -9.59 -40.08
N ARG A 336 -4.56 -9.54 -38.72
CA ARG A 336 -3.47 -10.13 -37.93
C ARG A 336 -3.49 -11.64 -37.85
N THR A 337 -4.69 -12.24 -37.80
CA THR A 337 -4.84 -13.68 -37.64
C THR A 337 -4.98 -14.42 -38.99
N GLY A 338 -5.35 -13.72 -40.06
CA GLY A 338 -5.69 -14.32 -41.37
C GLY A 338 -7.00 -15.13 -41.34
N ILE A 339 -7.80 -15.02 -40.27
CA ILE A 339 -9.05 -15.76 -40.06
C ILE A 339 -10.22 -14.80 -40.29
N ASP A 340 -11.14 -15.16 -41.17
CA ASP A 340 -12.38 -14.40 -41.44
C ASP A 340 -13.39 -14.64 -40.31
N LEU A 341 -13.20 -13.95 -39.21
CA LEU A 341 -14.00 -14.05 -37.99
C LEU A 341 -15.18 -13.10 -38.02
N HIS A 342 -16.39 -13.60 -37.88
CA HIS A 342 -17.62 -12.82 -37.76
C HIS A 342 -18.24 -12.99 -36.36
N ILE A 343 -18.91 -11.94 -35.88
CA ILE A 343 -19.61 -11.96 -34.60
C ILE A 343 -21.07 -11.53 -34.76
N ARG A 344 -21.88 -11.88 -33.76
CA ARG A 344 -23.22 -11.36 -33.57
C ARG A 344 -23.29 -10.63 -32.23
N VAL A 345 -24.03 -9.53 -32.19
CA VAL A 345 -24.21 -8.75 -30.96
C VAL A 345 -25.71 -8.64 -30.67
N GLY A 346 -26.11 -9.08 -29.47
CA GLY A 346 -27.49 -8.96 -28.97
C GLY A 346 -27.52 -8.09 -27.71
N ILE A 347 -28.46 -7.11 -27.67
CA ILE A 347 -28.57 -6.17 -26.57
C ILE A 347 -30.03 -6.09 -26.09
N HIS A 348 -30.22 -6.25 -24.78
CA HIS A 348 -31.49 -6.01 -24.12
C HIS A 348 -31.32 -5.17 -22.85
N THR A 349 -32.26 -4.25 -22.62
CA THR A 349 -32.26 -3.37 -21.45
C THR A 349 -33.44 -3.72 -20.53
N GLY A 350 -33.14 -3.98 -19.26
CA GLY A 350 -34.13 -4.36 -18.24
C GLY A 350 -33.51 -4.54 -16.86
N PRO A 351 -34.30 -4.98 -15.88
CA PRO A 351 -33.80 -5.21 -14.54
C PRO A 351 -32.95 -6.48 -14.41
N VAL A 352 -31.91 -6.41 -13.58
CA VAL A 352 -31.07 -7.56 -13.22
C VAL A 352 -30.77 -7.54 -11.70
N VAL A 353 -30.43 -8.71 -11.15
CA VAL A 353 -29.89 -8.85 -9.81
C VAL A 353 -28.41 -9.22 -9.94
N GLY A 354 -27.55 -8.47 -9.30
CA GLY A 354 -26.14 -8.79 -9.18
C GLY A 354 -25.80 -9.32 -7.79
N GLY A 355 -24.86 -10.24 -7.67
CA GLY A 355 -24.47 -10.76 -6.37
C GLY A 355 -23.32 -11.75 -6.41
N VAL A 356 -22.90 -12.25 -5.24
CA VAL A 356 -21.86 -13.26 -5.12
C VAL A 356 -22.50 -14.58 -4.73
N ILE A 357 -22.20 -15.63 -5.48
CA ILE A 357 -22.60 -17.00 -5.19
C ILE A 357 -21.34 -17.90 -5.08
N GLY A 358 -21.41 -18.84 -4.14
CA GLY A 358 -20.36 -19.84 -3.88
C GLY A 358 -19.60 -19.57 -2.59
N GLU A 359 -19.11 -20.65 -1.99
CA GLU A 359 -18.26 -20.59 -0.79
C GLU A 359 -16.78 -20.77 -1.11
N THR A 360 -16.43 -21.67 -2.02
CA THR A 360 -15.04 -22.00 -2.39
C THR A 360 -14.57 -21.32 -3.67
N ARG A 361 -15.48 -21.08 -4.61
CA ARG A 361 -15.24 -20.36 -5.88
C ARG A 361 -16.24 -19.24 -5.99
N MET A 362 -15.98 -18.16 -5.27
CA MET A 362 -16.81 -16.98 -5.31
C MET A 362 -16.65 -16.28 -6.66
N ALA A 363 -17.78 -15.94 -7.28
CA ALA A 363 -17.84 -15.11 -8.46
C ALA A 363 -19.00 -14.13 -8.32
N TYR A 364 -18.77 -12.88 -8.71
CA TYR A 364 -19.85 -11.91 -8.86
C TYR A 364 -20.48 -12.14 -10.22
N ASP A 365 -21.77 -12.33 -10.25
CA ASP A 365 -22.52 -12.60 -11.47
C ASP A 365 -23.85 -11.83 -11.46
N TYR A 366 -24.53 -11.84 -12.60
CA TYR A 366 -25.81 -11.17 -12.79
C TYR A 366 -26.88 -12.18 -13.21
N TRP A 367 -28.06 -12.04 -12.67
CA TRP A 367 -29.23 -12.89 -12.95
C TRP A 367 -30.46 -12.06 -13.29
N GLY A 368 -31.33 -12.62 -14.10
CA GLY A 368 -32.62 -12.04 -14.48
C GLY A 368 -33.07 -12.47 -15.86
N GLU A 369 -34.34 -12.24 -16.15
CA GLU A 369 -34.92 -12.52 -17.45
C GLU A 369 -34.21 -11.71 -18.56
N THR A 370 -33.74 -10.51 -18.23
CA THR A 370 -32.96 -9.61 -19.09
C THR A 370 -31.75 -10.31 -19.72
N MET A 371 -31.05 -11.16 -18.96
CA MET A 371 -29.91 -11.93 -19.45
C MET A 371 -30.34 -12.92 -20.55
N ASN A 372 -31.43 -13.64 -20.30
CA ASN A 372 -31.97 -14.63 -21.21
C ASN A 372 -32.49 -13.99 -22.52
N ILE A 373 -33.13 -12.84 -22.41
CA ILE A 373 -33.64 -12.10 -23.57
C ILE A 373 -32.48 -11.61 -24.45
N ALA A 374 -31.46 -10.99 -23.83
CA ALA A 374 -30.28 -10.50 -24.56
C ALA A 374 -29.56 -11.60 -25.34
N SER A 375 -29.36 -12.79 -24.72
CA SER A 375 -28.77 -13.96 -25.38
C SER A 375 -29.61 -14.43 -26.60
N ARG A 376 -30.93 -14.39 -26.51
CA ARG A 376 -31.81 -14.80 -27.62
C ARG A 376 -31.86 -13.77 -28.76
N ILE A 377 -31.75 -12.48 -28.44
CA ILE A 377 -31.67 -11.41 -29.42
C ILE A 377 -30.34 -11.50 -30.19
N GLU A 378 -29.24 -11.94 -29.54
CA GLU A 378 -27.96 -12.18 -30.19
C GLU A 378 -28.14 -13.15 -31.38
N GLY A 379 -28.84 -14.28 -31.17
CA GLY A 379 -29.12 -15.25 -32.24
C GLY A 379 -29.91 -14.70 -33.42
N ALA A 380 -30.57 -13.57 -33.27
CA ALA A 380 -31.33 -12.88 -34.34
C ALA A 380 -30.48 -11.85 -35.11
N ALA A 381 -29.27 -11.54 -34.66
CA ALA A 381 -28.39 -10.62 -35.34
C ALA A 381 -27.76 -11.24 -36.59
N HIS A 382 -27.52 -10.43 -37.60
CA HIS A 382 -26.71 -10.83 -38.76
C HIS A 382 -25.21 -10.90 -38.37
N PRO A 383 -24.41 -11.69 -39.12
CA PRO A 383 -22.96 -11.61 -38.95
C PRO A 383 -22.46 -10.15 -39.07
N ASP A 384 -21.61 -9.74 -38.11
CA ASP A 384 -21.13 -8.38 -37.93
C ASP A 384 -22.25 -7.34 -37.75
N GLY A 385 -23.36 -7.77 -37.15
CA GLY A 385 -24.53 -6.92 -36.89
C GLY A 385 -24.92 -6.87 -35.44
N ILE A 386 -25.67 -5.84 -35.07
CA ILE A 386 -26.23 -5.61 -33.74
C ILE A 386 -27.75 -5.75 -33.82
N ALA A 387 -28.31 -6.59 -32.94
CA ALA A 387 -29.75 -6.69 -32.76
C ALA A 387 -30.12 -6.19 -31.34
N VAL A 388 -31.18 -5.42 -31.23
CA VAL A 388 -31.61 -4.83 -29.95
C VAL A 388 -33.11 -5.02 -29.75
N SER A 389 -33.53 -5.11 -28.47
CA SER A 389 -34.93 -5.05 -28.11
C SER A 389 -35.51 -3.65 -28.29
N GLU A 390 -36.85 -3.55 -28.27
CA GLU A 390 -37.54 -2.27 -28.32
C GLU A 390 -37.15 -1.32 -27.15
N THR A 391 -37.00 -1.84 -25.93
CA THR A 391 -36.56 -1.05 -24.79
C THR A 391 -35.17 -0.46 -24.99
N THR A 392 -34.25 -1.23 -25.55
CA THR A 392 -32.89 -0.77 -25.90
C THR A 392 -32.93 0.24 -27.01
N TRP A 393 -33.72 -0.03 -28.04
CA TRP A 393 -33.88 0.86 -29.22
C TRP A 393 -34.43 2.23 -28.79
N LEU A 394 -35.52 2.28 -28.03
CA LEU A 394 -36.12 3.53 -27.54
C LEU A 394 -35.13 4.44 -26.82
N ARG A 395 -34.19 3.86 -26.06
CA ARG A 395 -33.23 4.58 -25.22
C ARG A 395 -31.91 4.88 -25.94
N GLY A 396 -31.47 4.00 -26.82
CA GLY A 396 -30.14 4.05 -27.42
C GLY A 396 -30.10 4.37 -28.90
N ARG A 397 -31.27 4.61 -29.55
CA ARG A 397 -31.31 4.83 -31.00
C ARG A 397 -30.47 6.03 -31.45
N GLY A 398 -30.52 7.16 -30.72
CA GLY A 398 -29.85 8.39 -31.13
C GLY A 398 -30.06 8.74 -32.61
N ASP A 399 -28.99 9.05 -33.32
CA ASP A 399 -28.98 9.29 -34.76
C ASP A 399 -28.69 8.02 -35.61
N ARG A 400 -28.74 6.83 -34.98
CA ARG A 400 -28.44 5.55 -35.63
C ARG A 400 -29.63 5.10 -36.53
N HIS A 401 -29.32 4.49 -37.65
CA HIS A 401 -30.33 3.93 -38.55
C HIS A 401 -30.56 2.46 -38.22
N PHE A 402 -31.77 2.16 -37.76
CA PHE A 402 -32.24 0.79 -37.53
C PHE A 402 -33.20 0.38 -38.65
N ASP A 403 -33.16 -0.89 -39.00
CA ASP A 403 -34.15 -1.48 -39.92
C ASP A 403 -35.56 -1.49 -39.26
N LEU A 404 -36.56 -1.73 -40.05
CA LEU A 404 -37.92 -1.94 -39.53
C LEU A 404 -37.91 -3.14 -38.59
N PRO A 405 -38.66 -3.06 -37.45
CA PRO A 405 -38.69 -4.12 -36.49
C PRO A 405 -39.20 -5.43 -37.06
N GLN A 406 -38.55 -6.51 -36.72
CA GLN A 406 -38.99 -7.86 -37.02
C GLN A 406 -39.54 -8.49 -35.74
N THR A 407 -40.79 -8.94 -35.75
CA THR A 407 -41.34 -9.69 -34.63
C THR A 407 -40.75 -11.09 -34.60
N LEU A 408 -40.05 -11.44 -33.51
CA LEU A 408 -39.47 -12.77 -33.30
C LEU A 408 -40.17 -13.48 -32.14
N THR A 409 -40.47 -14.77 -32.32
CA THR A 409 -40.92 -15.61 -31.21
C THR A 409 -39.73 -16.12 -30.43
N LEU A 410 -39.49 -15.54 -29.26
CA LEU A 410 -38.39 -15.92 -28.37
C LEU A 410 -38.89 -17.00 -27.37
N LYS A 411 -38.18 -18.13 -27.30
CA LYS A 411 -38.56 -19.27 -26.43
C LYS A 411 -38.72 -18.83 -24.99
N GLY A 412 -39.91 -18.98 -24.41
CA GLY A 412 -40.20 -18.63 -22.99
C GLY A 412 -40.39 -17.15 -22.70
N VAL A 413 -40.38 -16.27 -23.75
CA VAL A 413 -40.62 -14.82 -23.65
C VAL A 413 -41.88 -14.45 -24.43
N GLY A 414 -42.12 -15.13 -25.52
CA GLY A 414 -43.22 -14.82 -26.46
C GLY A 414 -42.73 -14.01 -27.66
N GLU A 415 -43.69 -13.31 -28.32
CA GLU A 415 -43.42 -12.45 -29.44
C GLU A 415 -42.80 -11.12 -29.00
N MET A 416 -41.70 -10.71 -29.60
CA MET A 416 -40.98 -9.48 -29.30
C MET A 416 -40.49 -8.79 -30.56
N PRO A 417 -40.65 -7.47 -30.69
CA PRO A 417 -40.03 -6.69 -31.77
C PRO A 417 -38.53 -6.56 -31.52
N VAL A 418 -37.75 -6.92 -32.54
CA VAL A 418 -36.28 -6.81 -32.54
C VAL A 418 -35.87 -5.88 -33.67
N TYR A 419 -35.02 -4.91 -33.33
CA TYR A 419 -34.50 -3.92 -34.26
C TYR A 419 -33.06 -4.28 -34.59
N ARG A 420 -32.69 -4.24 -35.88
CA ARG A 420 -31.30 -4.46 -36.30
C ARG A 420 -30.69 -3.14 -36.69
N LEU A 421 -29.49 -2.90 -36.17
CA LEU A 421 -28.72 -1.72 -36.57
C LEU A 421 -28.14 -1.95 -37.97
N ALA A 422 -28.49 -1.07 -38.89
CA ALA A 422 -27.88 -1.04 -40.22
C ALA A 422 -26.44 -0.51 -40.07
N VAL A 423 -25.47 -1.41 -39.91
CA VAL A 423 -24.06 -1.03 -39.89
C VAL A 423 -23.66 -0.63 -41.31
N CYS A 424 -23.68 0.66 -41.60
CA CYS A 424 -23.16 1.19 -42.83
C CYS A 424 -21.63 1.01 -42.86
N TRP A 425 -21.19 -0.18 -43.24
CA TRP A 425 -19.82 -0.37 -43.68
C TRP A 425 -19.66 0.43 -44.99
N LYS A 426 -18.91 1.55 -44.96
CA LYS A 426 -18.37 2.14 -46.17
C LYS A 426 -17.42 1.11 -46.77
N ARG A 427 -17.95 0.26 -47.69
CA ARG A 427 -17.11 -0.48 -48.61
C ARG A 427 -16.26 0.57 -49.31
N SER A 428 -14.96 0.57 -49.00
CA SER A 428 -13.97 1.23 -49.85
C SER A 428 -14.17 0.70 -51.25
N SER A 429 -14.82 1.50 -52.10
CA SER A 429 -15.03 1.22 -53.52
C SER A 429 -13.69 1.27 -54.22
N ARG A 430 -12.93 0.18 -54.16
CA ARG A 430 -12.07 -0.17 -55.31
C ARG A 430 -12.94 -0.84 -56.34
N ALA A 431 -13.41 -0.06 -57.29
CA ALA A 431 -13.91 -0.57 -58.56
C ALA A 431 -12.84 -1.51 -59.14
N PRO A 432 -13.23 -2.65 -59.73
CA PRO A 432 -12.31 -3.45 -60.50
C PRO A 432 -11.84 -2.57 -61.71
N GLU A 433 -10.55 -2.29 -61.74
CA GLU A 433 -9.91 -1.75 -62.94
C GLU A 433 -10.15 -2.73 -64.11
N ASN A 434 -10.87 -2.26 -65.05
CA ASN A 434 -11.10 -2.88 -66.31
C ASN A 434 -9.74 -3.21 -66.98
N VAL A 435 -9.39 -4.50 -67.00
CA VAL A 435 -8.35 -5.01 -67.89
C VAL A 435 -9.04 -5.52 -69.17
N ASP A 436 -9.47 -4.59 -70.01
CA ASP A 436 -9.75 -4.86 -71.41
C ASP A 436 -9.18 -3.73 -72.27
N ALA A 437 -8.28 -4.12 -73.13
CA ALA A 437 -7.73 -3.50 -74.28
C ALA A 437 -6.20 -3.32 -74.23
N VAL A 438 -5.46 -4.26 -74.83
CA VAL A 438 -4.71 -3.98 -76.07
C VAL A 438 -4.15 -5.30 -76.60
N ARG A 439 -4.48 -5.52 -77.86
CA ARG A 439 -3.98 -6.44 -78.90
C ARG A 439 -2.51 -6.87 -78.75
#